data_d9b72622a0f497a9ae9b4e99c694b665
#
_entry.id   d9b72622a0f497a9ae9b4e99c694b665
#
_cell.length_a   1.000
_cell.length_b   1.000
_cell.length_c   1.000
_cell.angle_alpha   90.00
_cell.angle_beta   90.00
_cell.angle_gamma   90.00
#
_symmetry.space_group_name_H-M   'P 1'
#
loop_
_entity.id
_entity.type
_entity.pdbx_description
1 polymer ?
#
loop_
_entity_poly.entity_id
_entity_poly.type
_entity_poly.pdbx_seq_one_letter_code
_entity_poly.pdbx_strand_id
1 'polypeptide(L)'
;MLTWLELSVNYEVIIMAITQAMCTSFKVELLNGVHAFGTTVARGSTTADTMKIALFTSSATLDATTTAYSTSNETSGTGYSAGGNTLTTVAPTSSGTTAFTDFADTTWSTSTITARGALIYNSTQSDKSVAVLDFGSDKSSSAGDFTIVFPTADASNAIIRIA
;
A
#
# COMPACT_ATOMS: atom_id res chain seq x y z
N MET A 1 -24.15 55.14 6.50
CA MET A 1 -24.52 53.78 6.95
C MET A 1 -23.56 52.84 6.29
N LEU A 2 -22.47 52.46 6.93
CA LEU A 2 -21.47 51.53 6.37
C LEU A 2 -21.88 50.12 6.75
N THR A 3 -22.18 49.31 5.74
CA THR A 3 -22.43 47.86 5.93
C THR A 3 -21.08 47.13 5.94
N TRP A 4 -20.79 46.47 7.05
CA TRP A 4 -19.62 45.59 7.19
C TRP A 4 -19.85 44.32 6.37
N LEU A 5 -18.94 44.07 5.42
CA LEU A 5 -18.88 42.81 4.68
C LEU A 5 -18.15 41.80 5.58
N GLU A 6 -18.87 40.89 6.20
CA GLU A 6 -18.24 39.74 6.88
C GLU A 6 -17.68 38.77 5.85
N LEU A 7 -16.36 38.71 5.75
CA LEU A 7 -15.67 37.68 4.96
C LEU A 7 -15.57 36.42 5.83
N SER A 8 -16.53 35.49 5.65
CA SER A 8 -16.40 34.16 6.26
C SER A 8 -15.36 33.34 5.54
N VAL A 9 -14.20 33.17 6.14
CA VAL A 9 -13.19 32.23 5.66
C VAL A 9 -13.62 30.83 6.13
N ASN A 10 -14.20 30.05 5.24
CA ASN A 10 -14.41 28.64 5.49
C ASN A 10 -13.06 27.92 5.46
N TYR A 11 -12.52 27.58 6.60
CA TYR A 11 -11.43 26.63 6.73
C TYR A 11 -12.01 25.24 6.48
N GLU A 12 -11.85 24.71 5.28
CA GLU A 12 -11.94 23.25 5.11
C GLU A 12 -10.74 22.61 5.80
N VAL A 13 -11.00 21.94 6.90
CA VAL A 13 -10.00 21.07 7.53
C VAL A 13 -9.86 19.86 6.60
N ILE A 14 -8.86 19.90 5.72
CA ILE A 14 -8.48 18.72 4.94
C ILE A 14 -7.87 17.75 5.97
N ILE A 15 -8.64 16.77 6.40
CA ILE A 15 -8.14 15.67 7.21
C ILE A 15 -7.34 14.79 6.26
N MET A 16 -6.02 14.97 6.24
CA MET A 16 -5.11 14.04 5.58
C MET A 16 -5.09 12.75 6.40
N ALA A 17 -5.55 11.67 5.82
CA ALA A 17 -5.65 10.38 6.51
C ALA A 17 -5.24 9.24 5.59
N ILE A 18 -4.55 8.26 6.17
CA ILE A 18 -4.37 6.95 5.55
C ILE A 18 -5.56 6.10 5.95
N THR A 19 -6.27 5.56 4.96
CA THR A 19 -7.40 4.65 5.18
C THR A 19 -7.11 3.32 4.52
N GLN A 20 -7.09 2.26 5.31
CA GLN A 20 -6.83 0.91 4.80
C GLN A 20 -7.87 0.51 3.75
N ALA A 21 -7.40 0.15 2.56
CA ALA A 21 -8.27 -0.27 1.48
C ALA A 21 -7.51 -1.05 0.40
N MET A 22 -8.21 -1.98 -0.26
CA MET A 22 -7.82 -2.42 -1.60
C MET A 22 -8.22 -1.33 -2.59
N CYS A 23 -7.25 -0.83 -3.38
CA CYS A 23 -7.45 0.29 -4.30
C CYS A 23 -8.53 -0.04 -5.36
N THR A 24 -9.39 0.92 -5.67
CA THR A 24 -10.48 0.70 -6.63
C THR A 24 -9.94 0.45 -8.04
N SER A 25 -8.87 1.17 -8.44
CA SER A 25 -8.18 0.93 -9.72
C SER A 25 -7.65 -0.49 -9.81
N PHE A 26 -7.03 -1.01 -8.74
CA PHE A 26 -6.52 -2.38 -8.70
C PHE A 26 -7.62 -3.41 -8.99
N LYS A 27 -8.82 -3.25 -8.43
CA LYS A 27 -9.94 -4.18 -8.67
C LYS A 27 -10.33 -4.23 -10.16
N VAL A 28 -10.36 -3.09 -10.83
CA VAL A 28 -10.63 -3.01 -12.27
C VAL A 28 -9.48 -3.62 -13.08
N GLU A 29 -8.24 -3.31 -12.70
CA GLU A 29 -7.03 -3.78 -13.37
C GLU A 29 -6.84 -5.30 -13.19
N LEU A 30 -7.24 -5.87 -12.04
CA LEU A 30 -7.25 -7.31 -11.82
C LEU A 30 -8.19 -8.03 -12.78
N LEU A 31 -9.41 -7.50 -12.99
CA LEU A 31 -10.37 -8.03 -13.96
C LEU A 31 -9.87 -7.92 -15.41
N ASN A 32 -9.06 -6.92 -15.71
CA ASN A 32 -8.42 -6.74 -17.02
C ASN A 32 -7.12 -7.56 -17.20
N GLY A 33 -6.69 -8.31 -16.18
CA GLY A 33 -5.48 -9.13 -16.22
C GLY A 33 -4.19 -8.32 -16.26
N VAL A 34 -4.17 -7.13 -15.65
CA VAL A 34 -2.98 -6.25 -15.61
C VAL A 34 -1.94 -6.77 -14.63
N HIS A 35 -2.35 -7.30 -13.48
CA HIS A 35 -1.45 -7.73 -12.42
C HIS A 35 -1.20 -9.24 -12.44
N ALA A 36 0.08 -9.64 -12.35
CA ALA A 36 0.51 -11.03 -12.33
C ALA A 36 1.21 -11.37 -11.01
N PHE A 37 0.49 -11.99 -10.07
CA PHE A 37 1.02 -12.39 -8.76
C PHE A 37 1.73 -13.75 -8.77
N GLY A 38 1.50 -14.57 -9.77
CA GLY A 38 2.08 -15.91 -9.90
C GLY A 38 2.94 -16.06 -11.15
N THR A 39 3.71 -17.14 -11.20
CA THR A 39 4.56 -17.49 -12.35
C THR A 39 3.78 -18.14 -13.49
N THR A 40 2.56 -18.62 -13.24
CA THR A 40 1.68 -19.19 -14.27
C THR A 40 0.70 -18.12 -14.72
N VAL A 41 1.07 -17.39 -15.78
CA VAL A 41 0.23 -16.32 -16.33
C VAL A 41 -0.29 -16.77 -17.70
N ALA A 42 -1.62 -16.89 -17.82
CA ALA A 42 -2.26 -17.40 -19.04
C ALA A 42 -2.15 -16.47 -20.26
N ARG A 43 -1.69 -15.22 -20.10
CA ARG A 43 -1.65 -14.20 -21.15
C ARG A 43 -0.24 -13.72 -21.48
N GLY A 44 0.65 -14.63 -21.86
CA GLY A 44 1.88 -14.27 -22.57
C GLY A 44 3.06 -13.78 -21.71
N SER A 45 2.97 -13.78 -20.37
CA SER A 45 4.11 -13.62 -19.48
C SER A 45 4.23 -14.83 -18.57
N THR A 46 5.44 -15.37 -18.47
CA THR A 46 5.79 -16.46 -17.54
C THR A 46 6.46 -15.93 -16.26
N THR A 47 6.56 -14.61 -16.12
CA THR A 47 7.22 -13.95 -14.99
C THR A 47 6.19 -13.19 -14.19
N ALA A 48 6.15 -13.43 -12.86
CA ALA A 48 5.35 -12.65 -11.95
C ALA A 48 5.81 -11.18 -11.93
N ASP A 49 4.87 -10.27 -11.72
CA ASP A 49 5.18 -8.86 -11.52
C ASP A 49 5.95 -8.63 -10.21
N THR A 50 6.75 -7.59 -10.17
CA THR A 50 7.45 -7.15 -8.97
C THR A 50 6.54 -6.28 -8.13
N MET A 51 6.09 -6.78 -7.00
CA MET A 51 5.34 -6.03 -6.00
C MET A 51 6.31 -5.35 -5.03
N LYS A 52 5.99 -4.13 -4.63
CA LYS A 52 6.77 -3.35 -3.65
C LYS A 52 5.87 -2.77 -2.58
N ILE A 53 6.47 -2.41 -1.45
CA ILE A 53 5.79 -1.71 -0.36
C ILE A 53 6.60 -0.47 0.04
N ALA A 54 5.97 0.70 -0.02
CA ALA A 54 6.53 1.97 0.44
C ALA A 54 5.81 2.44 1.70
N LEU A 55 6.56 3.07 2.62
CA LEU A 55 6.06 3.58 3.89
C LEU A 55 5.75 5.07 3.79
N PHE A 56 4.69 5.50 4.47
CA PHE A 56 4.21 6.88 4.40
C PHE A 56 4.00 7.48 5.80
N THR A 57 4.26 8.78 5.90
CA THR A 57 4.01 9.57 7.11
C THR A 57 2.52 9.85 7.29
N SER A 58 2.14 10.35 8.47
CA SER A 58 0.77 10.80 8.77
C SER A 58 0.28 11.97 7.90
N SER A 59 1.18 12.64 7.16
CA SER A 59 0.83 13.68 6.20
C SER A 59 0.37 13.15 4.85
N ALA A 60 0.47 11.85 4.60
CA ALA A 60 0.00 11.25 3.35
C ALA A 60 -1.52 11.09 3.34
N THR A 61 -2.11 11.24 2.15
CA THR A 61 -3.50 10.89 1.88
C THR A 61 -3.51 9.67 0.98
N LEU A 62 -3.80 8.51 1.55
CA LEU A 62 -3.87 7.22 0.87
C LEU A 62 -5.18 6.54 1.23
N ASP A 63 -5.93 6.10 0.23
CA ASP A 63 -7.21 5.45 0.41
C ASP A 63 -7.57 4.58 -0.81
N ALA A 64 -8.83 4.15 -0.89
CA ALA A 64 -9.34 3.36 -2.01
C ALA A 64 -9.23 4.07 -3.38
N THR A 65 -9.06 5.39 -3.42
CA THR A 65 -8.93 6.16 -4.66
C THR A 65 -7.49 6.32 -5.14
N THR A 66 -6.51 5.89 -4.34
CA THR A 66 -5.09 5.91 -4.71
C THR A 66 -4.86 5.02 -5.93
N THR A 67 -4.26 5.57 -6.99
CA THR A 67 -4.10 4.86 -8.27
C THR A 67 -2.67 4.44 -8.58
N ALA A 68 -1.67 5.11 -8.00
CA ALA A 68 -0.26 4.80 -8.22
C ALA A 68 0.59 5.26 -7.04
N TYR A 69 1.79 4.67 -6.93
CA TYR A 69 2.80 5.14 -5.99
C TYR A 69 3.31 6.53 -6.41
N SER A 70 3.58 7.33 -5.38
CA SER A 70 4.23 8.64 -5.48
C SER A 70 5.13 8.83 -4.26
N THR A 71 6.22 9.56 -4.41
CA THR A 71 7.12 9.90 -3.30
C THR A 71 6.58 10.99 -2.37
N SER A 72 5.42 11.55 -2.66
CA SER A 72 4.81 12.61 -1.83
C SER A 72 4.44 12.08 -0.45
N ASN A 73 5.01 12.68 0.59
CA ASN A 73 4.86 12.29 2.00
C ASN A 73 5.32 10.85 2.31
N GLU A 74 6.15 10.27 1.46
CA GLU A 74 6.84 9.02 1.76
C GLU A 74 7.77 9.20 2.95
N THR A 75 7.88 8.18 3.79
CA THR A 75 8.82 8.15 4.92
C THR A 75 10.27 8.31 4.43
N SER A 76 11.09 8.94 5.25
CA SER A 76 12.53 9.06 5.05
C SER A 76 13.28 8.83 6.36
N GLY A 77 14.55 8.48 6.27
CA GLY A 77 15.41 8.26 7.43
C GLY A 77 16.48 7.21 7.16
N THR A 78 17.33 6.98 8.16
CA THR A 78 18.39 5.97 8.06
C THR A 78 17.78 4.59 7.86
N GLY A 79 18.34 3.81 6.94
CA GLY A 79 17.89 2.46 6.66
C GLY A 79 16.66 2.36 5.77
N TYR A 80 16.13 3.50 5.26
CA TYR A 80 15.03 3.54 4.30
C TYR A 80 15.47 4.14 2.97
N SER A 81 15.03 3.55 1.89
CA SER A 81 15.21 4.07 0.53
C SER A 81 13.84 4.32 -0.12
N ALA A 82 13.68 5.44 -0.81
CA ALA A 82 12.45 5.78 -1.52
C ALA A 82 12.03 4.66 -2.48
N GLY A 83 10.74 4.40 -2.55
CA GLY A 83 10.14 3.25 -3.24
C GLY A 83 10.04 2.00 -2.35
N GLY A 84 10.61 2.03 -1.15
CA GLY A 84 10.51 0.95 -0.16
C GLY A 84 11.11 -0.38 -0.59
N ASN A 85 10.63 -1.48 -0.02
CA ASN A 85 11.12 -2.83 -0.24
C ASN A 85 10.37 -3.57 -1.34
N THR A 86 11.08 -4.46 -2.02
CA THR A 86 10.44 -5.48 -2.88
C THR A 86 9.81 -6.55 -2.00
N LEU A 87 8.58 -6.93 -2.31
CA LEU A 87 7.84 -7.97 -1.62
C LEU A 87 8.03 -9.34 -2.28
N THR A 88 8.16 -10.36 -1.45
CA THR A 88 8.07 -11.76 -1.90
C THR A 88 6.60 -12.18 -1.87
N THR A 89 6.03 -12.38 -3.06
CA THR A 89 4.63 -12.76 -3.21
C THR A 89 4.44 -14.24 -2.88
N VAL A 90 3.43 -14.55 -2.06
CA VAL A 90 2.92 -15.91 -1.89
C VAL A 90 2.05 -16.22 -3.10
N ALA A 91 2.33 -17.31 -3.80
CA ALA A 91 1.64 -17.67 -5.04
C ALA A 91 0.11 -17.74 -4.82
N PRO A 92 -0.70 -17.21 -5.77
CA PRO A 92 -2.14 -17.31 -5.70
C PRO A 92 -2.61 -18.76 -5.59
N THR A 93 -3.52 -19.00 -4.66
CA THR A 93 -4.13 -20.31 -4.41
C THR A 93 -5.58 -20.14 -3.96
N SER A 94 -6.26 -21.22 -3.60
CA SER A 94 -7.65 -21.18 -3.13
C SER A 94 -7.89 -22.17 -1.99
N SER A 95 -8.86 -21.84 -1.14
CA SER A 95 -9.44 -22.75 -0.16
C SER A 95 -10.96 -22.53 -0.12
N GLY A 96 -11.72 -23.60 -0.30
CA GLY A 96 -13.18 -23.53 -0.51
C GLY A 96 -13.49 -22.68 -1.76
N THR A 97 -14.32 -21.66 -1.60
CA THR A 97 -14.70 -20.72 -2.68
C THR A 97 -13.84 -19.45 -2.73
N THR A 98 -12.87 -19.28 -1.82
CA THR A 98 -12.05 -18.08 -1.73
C THR A 98 -10.70 -18.30 -2.40
N ALA A 99 -10.38 -17.50 -3.42
CA ALA A 99 -9.04 -17.36 -3.96
C ALA A 99 -8.27 -16.27 -3.20
N PHE A 100 -6.96 -16.48 -2.97
CA PHE A 100 -6.16 -15.51 -2.23
C PHE A 100 -4.69 -15.53 -2.63
N THR A 101 -4.01 -14.42 -2.34
CA THR A 101 -2.56 -14.26 -2.38
C THR A 101 -2.12 -13.32 -1.27
N ASP A 102 -0.85 -13.40 -0.86
CA ASP A 102 -0.29 -12.64 0.23
C ASP A 102 1.20 -12.34 -0.03
N PHE A 103 1.89 -11.82 0.98
CA PHE A 103 3.30 -11.50 0.93
C PHE A 103 4.02 -12.05 2.17
N ALA A 104 5.30 -12.35 2.00
CA ALA A 104 6.18 -12.64 3.14
C ALA A 104 6.50 -11.34 3.90
N ASP A 105 6.77 -11.48 5.19
CA ASP A 105 7.21 -10.36 6.03
C ASP A 105 8.40 -9.62 5.42
N THR A 106 8.45 -8.31 5.65
CA THR A 106 9.53 -7.47 5.13
C THR A 106 10.07 -6.54 6.21
N THR A 107 11.40 -6.34 6.22
CA THR A 107 12.10 -5.62 7.28
C THR A 107 13.04 -4.57 6.68
N TRP A 108 13.05 -3.39 7.28
CA TRP A 108 14.09 -2.36 7.15
C TRP A 108 15.00 -2.47 8.37
N SER A 109 16.14 -3.13 8.20
CA SER A 109 17.08 -3.39 9.31
C SER A 109 17.87 -2.15 9.69
N THR A 110 18.19 -2.01 11.00
CA THR A 110 18.97 -0.90 11.54
C THR A 110 18.43 0.46 11.12
N SER A 111 17.11 0.60 11.07
CA SER A 111 16.45 1.80 10.60
C SER A 111 16.12 2.79 11.71
N THR A 112 16.08 4.07 11.36
CA THR A 112 15.54 5.15 12.19
C THR A 112 14.53 5.89 11.34
N ILE A 113 13.28 5.45 11.42
CA ILE A 113 12.16 5.91 10.59
C ILE A 113 10.87 6.00 11.38
N THR A 114 9.92 6.78 10.87
CA THR A 114 8.54 6.84 11.38
C THR A 114 7.58 6.71 10.21
N ALA A 115 6.58 5.83 10.33
CA ALA A 115 5.54 5.63 9.34
C ALA A 115 4.16 5.50 9.97
N ARG A 116 3.14 6.04 9.32
CA ARG A 116 1.72 5.92 9.69
C ARG A 116 1.01 4.81 8.93
N GLY A 117 1.49 4.47 7.75
CA GLY A 117 0.91 3.45 6.90
C GLY A 117 1.81 3.10 5.73
N ALA A 118 1.31 2.27 4.83
CA ALA A 118 2.05 1.80 3.66
C ALA A 118 1.17 1.68 2.42
N LEU A 119 1.80 1.75 1.25
CA LEU A 119 1.20 1.44 -0.03
C LEU A 119 1.90 0.22 -0.64
N ILE A 120 1.13 -0.82 -0.93
CA ILE A 120 1.57 -1.93 -1.80
C ILE A 120 1.28 -1.52 -3.24
N TYR A 121 2.26 -1.67 -4.12
CA TYR A 121 2.14 -1.28 -5.52
C TYR A 121 2.91 -2.22 -6.45
N ASN A 122 2.54 -2.23 -7.73
CA ASN A 122 3.13 -3.06 -8.77
C ASN A 122 4.13 -2.25 -9.60
N SER A 123 5.42 -2.42 -9.33
CA SER A 123 6.48 -1.67 -10.02
C SER A 123 6.70 -2.12 -11.46
N THR A 124 6.27 -3.31 -11.85
CA THR A 124 6.30 -3.78 -13.23
C THR A 124 5.25 -3.08 -14.09
N GLN A 125 4.11 -2.71 -13.50
CA GLN A 125 2.97 -2.11 -14.19
C GLN A 125 2.87 -0.59 -13.90
N SER A 126 3.97 0.14 -14.10
CA SER A 126 4.02 1.61 -13.94
C SER A 126 3.57 2.08 -12.56
N ASP A 127 4.05 1.40 -11.51
CA ASP A 127 3.82 1.73 -10.10
C ASP A 127 2.35 1.77 -9.68
N LYS A 128 1.48 1.02 -10.37
CA LYS A 128 0.04 0.94 -10.06
C LYS A 128 -0.22 0.46 -8.64
N SER A 129 -1.08 1.18 -7.92
CA SER A 129 -1.42 0.84 -6.54
C SER A 129 -2.22 -0.45 -6.44
N VAL A 130 -1.98 -1.19 -5.36
CA VAL A 130 -2.67 -2.45 -5.04
C VAL A 130 -3.50 -2.30 -3.78
N ALA A 131 -2.86 -2.00 -2.66
CA ALA A 131 -3.54 -1.87 -1.37
C ALA A 131 -2.86 -0.83 -0.48
N VAL A 132 -3.65 -0.13 0.30
CA VAL A 132 -3.24 0.79 1.37
C VAL A 132 -3.36 0.07 2.71
N LEU A 133 -2.32 0.14 3.53
CA LEU A 133 -2.28 -0.38 4.90
C LEU A 133 -2.23 0.80 5.87
N ASP A 134 -3.16 0.85 6.82
CA ASP A 134 -3.16 1.83 7.92
C ASP A 134 -2.66 1.16 9.20
N PHE A 135 -1.63 1.71 9.82
CA PHE A 135 -1.07 1.20 11.07
C PHE A 135 -1.83 1.71 12.31
N GLY A 136 -2.87 2.52 12.12
CA GLY A 136 -3.71 3.08 13.19
C GLY A 136 -3.04 4.21 13.96
N SER A 137 -1.71 4.22 14.07
CA SER A 137 -0.89 5.25 14.70
C SER A 137 0.51 5.23 14.09
N ASP A 138 1.27 6.30 14.30
CA ASP A 138 2.67 6.34 13.90
C ASP A 138 3.44 5.21 14.59
N LYS A 139 4.20 4.45 13.78
CA LYS A 139 5.14 3.43 14.23
C LYS A 139 6.55 3.90 13.92
N SER A 140 7.48 3.66 14.84
CA SER A 140 8.85 4.15 14.69
C SER A 140 9.88 3.06 15.04
N SER A 141 11.01 3.11 14.37
CA SER A 141 12.24 2.43 14.79
C SER A 141 13.31 3.46 15.13
N SER A 142 14.25 3.09 15.99
CA SER A 142 15.41 3.91 16.36
C SER A 142 16.64 3.00 16.42
N ALA A 143 17.48 3.07 15.39
CA ALA A 143 18.64 2.19 15.18
C ALA A 143 18.29 0.69 15.32
N GLY A 144 17.09 0.30 14.91
CA GLY A 144 16.54 -1.06 15.04
C GLY A 144 15.75 -1.47 13.81
N ASP A 145 15.17 -2.66 13.85
CA ASP A 145 14.40 -3.20 12.74
C ASP A 145 12.99 -2.63 12.75
N PHE A 146 12.53 -2.19 11.56
CA PHE A 146 11.14 -1.87 11.28
C PHE A 146 10.57 -2.99 10.40
N THR A 147 9.69 -3.81 10.94
CA THR A 147 9.16 -4.98 10.25
C THR A 147 7.65 -4.85 10.02
N ILE A 148 7.23 -5.09 8.78
CA ILE A 148 5.83 -5.34 8.45
C ILE A 148 5.61 -6.85 8.50
N VAL A 149 4.76 -7.28 9.42
CA VAL A 149 4.33 -8.68 9.54
C VAL A 149 3.00 -8.82 8.82
N PHE A 150 3.00 -9.62 7.78
CA PHE A 150 1.78 -9.94 7.05
C PHE A 150 1.00 -11.06 7.77
N PRO A 151 -0.33 -11.09 7.63
CA PRO A 151 -1.12 -12.16 8.21
C PRO A 151 -0.82 -13.51 7.56
N THR A 152 -1.36 -14.58 8.14
CA THR A 152 -1.27 -15.91 7.54
C THR A 152 -1.93 -15.92 6.16
N ALA A 153 -1.22 -16.45 5.16
CA ALA A 153 -1.72 -16.58 3.79
C ALA A 153 -2.79 -17.68 3.71
N ASP A 154 -4.01 -17.33 4.06
CA ASP A 154 -5.18 -18.25 4.02
C ASP A 154 -6.45 -17.50 3.55
N ALA A 155 -7.54 -18.27 3.37
CA ALA A 155 -8.82 -17.74 2.88
C ALA A 155 -9.50 -16.73 3.83
N SER A 156 -9.06 -16.62 5.09
CA SER A 156 -9.65 -15.72 6.09
C SER A 156 -8.82 -14.48 6.35
N ASN A 157 -7.50 -14.55 6.19
CA ASN A 157 -6.56 -13.53 6.67
C ASN A 157 -5.74 -12.86 5.58
N ALA A 158 -5.47 -13.55 4.45
CA ALA A 158 -4.60 -13.02 3.39
C ALA A 158 -4.98 -11.60 2.94
N ILE A 159 -3.98 -10.81 2.56
CA ILE A 159 -4.13 -9.39 2.18
C ILE A 159 -5.06 -9.22 0.97
N ILE A 160 -4.96 -10.11 -0.02
CA ILE A 160 -5.80 -10.07 -1.23
C ILE A 160 -6.64 -11.33 -1.27
N ARG A 161 -7.97 -11.17 -1.21
CA ARG A 161 -8.95 -12.26 -1.25
C ARG A 161 -10.10 -11.93 -2.18
N ILE A 162 -10.55 -12.96 -2.90
CA ILE A 162 -11.76 -12.93 -3.76
C ILE A 162 -12.63 -14.11 -3.31
N ALA A 163 -13.76 -13.81 -2.68
CA ALA A 163 -14.73 -14.76 -2.16
C ALA A 163 -16.03 -14.74 -2.96
#